data_6d78ab2b6be6d2614830e2bf7006a65f
#
_entry.id   6d78ab2b6be6d2614830e2bf7006a65f
#
_cell.length_a   1.000
_cell.length_b   1.000
_cell.length_c   1.000
_cell.angle_alpha   90.00
_cell.angle_beta   90.00
_cell.angle_gamma   90.00
#
_symmetry.space_group_name_H-M   'P 1'
#
loop_
_entity.id
_entity.type
_entity.pdbx_description
1 polymer ?
#
loop_
_entity_poly.entity_id
_entity_poly.type
_entity_poly.pdbx_seq_one_letter_code
_entity_poly.pdbx_strand_id
1 'polypeptide(L)'
;MITSPRLVLRELTITDAHFILELLNDADFHRYIGDRGVRTLEQAQEYIQQGPAVSYARHGHGLYLVVRKEDGVSLGICGLIKRDSLPREDIGYAFLPQYRGHGYAIEAAQAAIADGKSRLGIGQVVAIVTPGNERSIGLLAKLGLVRSRLLKLSEDADECLLLEAEG
;
A
#
# COMPACT_ATOMS: atom_id res chain seq x y z
N MET A 1 0.17 15.99 2.58
CA MET A 1 1.31 15.54 1.75
C MET A 1 2.43 15.06 2.65
N ILE A 2 2.94 13.88 2.39
CA ILE A 2 4.03 13.28 3.16
C ILE A 2 5.30 13.37 2.32
N THR A 3 6.41 13.74 2.92
CA THR A 3 7.68 13.85 2.19
C THR A 3 8.77 13.02 2.84
N SER A 4 9.69 12.53 2.02
CA SER A 4 10.91 11.83 2.43
C SER A 4 12.07 12.35 1.56
N PRO A 5 13.31 11.90 1.76
CA PRO A 5 14.44 12.45 0.97
C PRO A 5 14.23 12.42 -0.53
N ARG A 6 13.66 11.34 -1.08
CA ARG A 6 13.50 11.19 -2.54
C ARG A 6 12.06 11.22 -3.01
N LEU A 7 11.07 11.17 -2.10
CA LEU A 7 9.67 10.88 -2.45
C LEU A 7 8.71 11.90 -1.87
N VAL A 8 7.56 12.03 -2.56
CA VAL A 8 6.36 12.69 -2.06
C VAL A 8 5.23 11.67 -2.14
N LEU A 9 4.50 11.52 -1.04
CA LEU A 9 3.27 10.73 -1.00
C LEU A 9 2.10 11.70 -0.92
N ARG A 10 1.18 11.63 -1.88
CA ARG A 10 0.02 12.51 -1.91
C ARG A 10 -1.25 11.72 -2.18
N GLU A 11 -2.39 12.33 -1.89
CA GLU A 11 -3.67 11.70 -2.19
C GLU A 11 -3.84 11.46 -3.68
N LEU A 12 -4.40 10.31 -4.02
CA LEU A 12 -4.79 9.99 -5.38
C LEU A 12 -6.02 10.82 -5.77
N THR A 13 -6.04 11.28 -7.02
CA THR A 13 -7.19 11.95 -7.60
C THR A 13 -7.57 11.23 -8.90
N ILE A 14 -8.73 11.56 -9.47
CA ILE A 14 -9.17 10.93 -10.72
C ILE A 14 -8.21 11.20 -11.89
N THR A 15 -7.39 12.24 -11.78
CA THR A 15 -6.36 12.52 -12.80
C THR A 15 -5.24 11.49 -12.81
N ASP A 16 -5.14 10.66 -11.79
CA ASP A 16 -4.13 9.60 -11.70
C ASP A 16 -4.63 8.27 -12.29
N ALA A 17 -5.79 8.26 -12.93
CA ALA A 17 -6.44 7.03 -13.40
C ALA A 17 -5.58 6.24 -14.39
N HIS A 18 -4.84 6.91 -15.28
CA HIS A 18 -3.93 6.22 -16.21
C HIS A 18 -2.87 5.41 -15.48
N PHE A 19 -2.26 6.01 -14.46
CA PHE A 19 -1.25 5.32 -13.67
C PHE A 19 -1.85 4.16 -12.90
N ILE A 20 -3.00 4.36 -12.27
CA ILE A 20 -3.69 3.33 -11.51
C ILE A 20 -4.08 2.16 -12.42
N LEU A 21 -4.58 2.44 -13.63
CA LEU A 21 -4.91 1.39 -14.59
C LEU A 21 -3.69 0.52 -14.90
N GLU A 22 -2.54 1.13 -15.13
CA GLU A 22 -1.29 0.42 -15.40
C GLU A 22 -0.85 -0.40 -14.17
N LEU A 23 -0.83 0.21 -12.99
CA LEU A 23 -0.35 -0.43 -11.77
C LEU A 23 -1.21 -1.64 -11.39
N LEU A 24 -2.53 -1.49 -11.40
CA LEU A 24 -3.45 -2.56 -10.99
C LEU A 24 -3.46 -3.73 -11.97
N ASN A 25 -2.94 -3.56 -13.18
CA ASN A 25 -2.83 -4.61 -14.19
C ASN A 25 -1.40 -5.15 -14.36
N ASP A 26 -0.47 -4.72 -13.52
CA ASP A 26 0.85 -5.32 -13.47
C ASP A 26 0.74 -6.79 -13.06
N ALA A 27 1.57 -7.66 -13.65
CA ALA A 27 1.51 -9.10 -13.42
C ALA A 27 1.71 -9.46 -11.95
N ASP A 28 2.65 -8.82 -11.27
CA ASP A 28 2.92 -9.09 -9.86
C ASP A 28 1.80 -8.56 -8.97
N PHE A 29 1.16 -7.45 -9.37
CA PHE A 29 -0.01 -6.95 -8.65
C PHE A 29 -1.13 -8.01 -8.67
N HIS A 30 -1.43 -8.56 -9.84
CA HIS A 30 -2.43 -9.63 -9.97
C HIS A 30 -2.05 -10.87 -9.15
N ARG A 31 -0.76 -11.24 -9.19
CA ARG A 31 -0.27 -12.46 -8.54
C ARG A 31 -0.30 -12.36 -7.01
N TYR A 32 0.16 -11.25 -6.45
CA TYR A 32 0.40 -11.13 -5.01
C TYR A 32 -0.65 -10.31 -4.27
N ILE A 33 -1.36 -9.43 -4.95
CA ILE A 33 -2.37 -8.57 -4.32
C ILE A 33 -3.76 -8.98 -4.77
N GLY A 34 -3.93 -9.26 -6.05
CA GLY A 34 -5.18 -9.73 -6.63
C GLY A 34 -5.65 -8.88 -7.79
N ASP A 35 -6.52 -9.46 -8.60
CA ASP A 35 -7.12 -8.77 -9.74
C ASP A 35 -8.32 -7.94 -9.24
N ARG A 36 -8.24 -6.62 -9.36
CA ARG A 36 -9.29 -5.69 -8.94
C ARG A 36 -10.38 -5.49 -10.00
N GLY A 37 -10.26 -6.15 -11.16
CA GLY A 37 -11.24 -6.04 -12.24
C GLY A 37 -11.22 -4.70 -12.96
N VAL A 38 -10.16 -3.91 -12.79
CA VAL A 38 -10.02 -2.59 -13.40
C VAL A 38 -9.40 -2.75 -14.78
N ARG A 39 -10.17 -2.45 -15.83
CA ARG A 39 -9.74 -2.63 -17.23
C ARG A 39 -9.87 -1.37 -18.08
N THR A 40 -10.54 -0.34 -17.56
CA THR A 40 -10.78 0.91 -18.30
C THR A 40 -10.42 2.11 -17.42
N LEU A 41 -10.26 3.28 -18.05
CA LEU A 41 -10.01 4.51 -17.29
C LEU A 41 -11.16 4.86 -16.35
N GLU A 42 -12.40 4.66 -16.81
CA GLU A 42 -13.57 4.89 -15.96
C GLU A 42 -13.54 4.01 -14.72
N GLN A 43 -13.18 2.74 -14.88
CA GLN A 43 -13.05 1.81 -13.76
C GLN A 43 -11.91 2.21 -12.83
N ALA A 44 -10.81 2.74 -13.37
CA ALA A 44 -9.70 3.24 -12.54
C ALA A 44 -10.13 4.48 -11.74
N GLN A 45 -10.88 5.40 -12.35
CA GLN A 45 -11.43 6.55 -11.65
C GLN A 45 -12.38 6.12 -10.53
N GLU A 46 -13.25 5.15 -10.81
CA GLU A 46 -14.17 4.60 -9.82
C GLU A 46 -13.42 3.94 -8.65
N TYR A 47 -12.38 3.18 -8.96
CA TYR A 47 -11.52 2.57 -7.93
C TYR A 47 -10.96 3.64 -6.99
N ILE A 48 -10.46 4.75 -7.54
CA ILE A 48 -9.90 5.85 -6.73
C ILE A 48 -10.98 6.48 -5.87
N GLN A 49 -12.14 6.76 -6.44
CA GLN A 49 -13.24 7.43 -5.73
C GLN A 49 -13.88 6.57 -4.64
N GLN A 50 -14.00 5.27 -4.88
CA GLN A 50 -14.68 4.37 -3.94
C GLN A 50 -13.74 3.72 -2.92
N GLY A 51 -12.44 3.72 -3.17
CA GLY A 51 -11.44 3.17 -2.27
C GLY A 51 -10.62 4.25 -1.57
N PRO A 52 -9.49 4.66 -2.15
CA PRO A 52 -8.62 5.63 -1.50
C PRO A 52 -9.31 6.91 -1.05
N ALA A 53 -10.14 7.53 -1.89
CA ALA A 53 -10.81 8.78 -1.54
C ALA A 53 -11.73 8.63 -0.32
N VAL A 54 -12.45 7.52 -0.23
CA VAL A 54 -13.31 7.23 0.91
C VAL A 54 -12.47 7.04 2.17
N SER A 55 -11.34 6.35 2.05
CA SER A 55 -10.41 6.15 3.18
C SER A 55 -9.88 7.48 3.71
N TYR A 56 -9.46 8.39 2.82
CA TYR A 56 -8.98 9.72 3.25
C TYR A 56 -10.06 10.48 4.02
N ALA A 57 -11.29 10.45 3.52
CA ALA A 57 -12.40 11.16 4.15
C ALA A 57 -12.79 10.56 5.50
N ARG A 58 -12.80 9.22 5.58
CA ARG A 58 -13.26 8.51 6.78
C ARG A 58 -12.18 8.38 7.86
N HIS A 59 -10.94 8.11 7.45
CA HIS A 59 -9.86 7.77 8.38
C HIS A 59 -8.73 8.79 8.43
N GLY A 60 -8.68 9.73 7.51
CA GLY A 60 -7.58 10.69 7.41
C GLY A 60 -6.31 10.09 6.81
N HIS A 61 -6.37 8.87 6.29
CA HIS A 61 -5.25 8.19 5.64
C HIS A 61 -5.76 7.16 4.65
N GLY A 62 -4.88 6.64 3.83
CA GLY A 62 -5.17 5.60 2.85
C GLY A 62 -3.94 5.36 1.98
N LEU A 63 -4.14 4.68 0.85
CA LEU A 63 -3.07 4.48 -0.12
C LEU A 63 -2.82 5.78 -0.88
N TYR A 64 -1.59 6.28 -0.78
CA TYR A 64 -1.16 7.50 -1.46
C TYR A 64 -0.39 7.17 -2.73
N LEU A 65 -0.42 8.09 -3.68
CA LEU A 65 0.47 8.02 -4.84
C LEU A 65 1.89 8.37 -4.39
N VAL A 66 2.86 7.54 -4.78
CA VAL A 66 4.27 7.77 -4.50
C VAL A 66 4.92 8.40 -5.73
N VAL A 67 5.40 9.62 -5.58
CA VAL A 67 6.00 10.40 -6.67
C VAL A 67 7.47 10.67 -6.35
N ARG A 68 8.32 10.47 -7.34
CA ARG A 68 9.75 10.77 -7.19
C ARG A 68 9.98 12.27 -7.34
N LYS A 69 10.64 12.88 -6.35
CA LYS A 69 10.87 14.34 -6.33
C LYS A 69 11.69 14.83 -7.50
N GLU A 70 12.68 14.05 -7.88
CA GLU A 70 13.65 14.42 -8.91
C GLU A 70 13.02 14.81 -10.24
N ASP A 71 11.99 14.06 -10.65
CA ASP A 71 11.41 14.21 -11.99
C ASP A 71 9.87 14.18 -12.01
N GLY A 72 9.23 14.04 -10.86
CA GLY A 72 7.76 14.02 -10.79
C GLY A 72 7.13 12.73 -11.29
N VAL A 73 7.90 11.67 -11.45
CA VAL A 73 7.39 10.39 -11.97
C VAL A 73 6.64 9.63 -10.89
N SER A 74 5.47 9.10 -11.24
CA SER A 74 4.67 8.24 -10.38
C SER A 74 5.29 6.84 -10.36
N LEU A 75 5.61 6.34 -9.16
CA LEU A 75 6.32 5.07 -8.99
C LEU A 75 5.41 3.94 -8.53
N GLY A 76 4.43 4.24 -7.72
CA GLY A 76 3.56 3.25 -7.09
C GLY A 76 2.59 3.89 -6.13
N ILE A 77 2.04 3.06 -5.26
CA ILE A 77 1.16 3.48 -4.16
C ILE A 77 1.68 2.93 -2.84
N CYS A 78 1.42 3.65 -1.75
CA CYS A 78 1.83 3.22 -0.42
C CYS A 78 1.02 3.96 0.64
N GLY A 79 0.64 3.29 1.71
CA GLY A 79 -0.05 3.94 2.81
C GLY A 79 -0.61 2.97 3.82
N LEU A 80 -1.31 3.50 4.81
CA LEU A 80 -1.98 2.74 5.85
C LEU A 80 -3.43 2.49 5.46
N ILE A 81 -3.88 1.28 5.67
CA ILE A 81 -5.23 0.84 5.34
C ILE A 81 -5.92 0.39 6.62
N LYS A 82 -7.12 0.89 6.86
CA LYS A 82 -7.97 0.42 7.96
C LYS A 82 -8.97 -0.59 7.40
N ARG A 83 -8.89 -1.82 7.87
CA ARG A 83 -9.81 -2.91 7.48
C ARG A 83 -10.65 -3.33 8.66
N ASP A 84 -11.93 -3.61 8.43
CA ASP A 84 -12.82 -4.10 9.50
C ASP A 84 -12.38 -5.46 10.03
N SER A 85 -11.72 -6.26 9.19
CA SER A 85 -11.24 -7.60 9.54
C SER A 85 -9.95 -7.63 10.36
N LEU A 86 -9.31 -6.47 10.58
CA LEU A 86 -8.07 -6.38 11.34
C LEU A 86 -8.22 -5.34 12.45
N PRO A 87 -7.62 -5.60 13.64
CA PRO A 87 -7.72 -4.68 14.77
C PRO A 87 -6.82 -3.45 14.64
N ARG A 88 -5.86 -3.49 13.72
CA ARG A 88 -4.89 -2.41 13.51
C ARG A 88 -4.80 -2.05 12.03
N GLU A 89 -4.30 -0.84 11.77
CA GLU A 89 -4.00 -0.43 10.41
C GLU A 89 -2.89 -1.31 9.83
N ASP A 90 -3.00 -1.65 8.54
CA ASP A 90 -1.95 -2.38 7.85
C ASP A 90 -1.24 -1.49 6.84
N ILE A 91 0.09 -1.67 6.74
CA ILE A 91 0.90 -0.99 5.74
C ILE A 91 0.81 -1.74 4.42
N GLY A 92 0.38 -1.05 3.37
CA GLY A 92 0.28 -1.61 2.03
C GLY A 92 1.10 -0.81 1.04
N TYR A 93 1.59 -1.47 0.00
CA TYR A 93 2.33 -0.82 -1.07
C TYR A 93 2.32 -1.68 -2.33
N ALA A 94 2.47 -1.02 -3.47
CA ALA A 94 2.68 -1.67 -4.76
C ALA A 94 3.44 -0.70 -5.65
N PHE A 95 4.48 -1.19 -6.33
CA PHE A 95 5.32 -0.39 -7.20
C PHE A 95 5.42 -1.06 -8.57
N LEU A 96 5.52 -0.24 -9.62
CA LEU A 96 5.79 -0.77 -10.95
C LEU A 96 7.16 -1.47 -10.97
N PRO A 97 7.30 -2.55 -11.78
CA PRO A 97 8.53 -3.37 -11.75
C PRO A 97 9.82 -2.60 -12.00
N GLN A 98 9.80 -1.60 -12.90
CA GLN A 98 10.98 -0.83 -13.25
C GLN A 98 11.53 0.03 -12.10
N TYR A 99 10.74 0.24 -11.06
CA TYR A 99 11.16 1.07 -9.92
C TYR A 99 11.52 0.24 -8.68
N ARG A 100 11.47 -1.08 -8.78
CA ARG A 100 11.89 -1.97 -7.69
C ARG A 100 13.41 -2.06 -7.60
N GLY A 101 13.91 -2.42 -6.43
CA GLY A 101 15.35 -2.58 -6.22
C GLY A 101 16.11 -1.29 -5.96
N HIS A 102 15.41 -0.18 -5.74
CA HIS A 102 16.01 1.13 -5.49
C HIS A 102 15.76 1.65 -4.07
N GLY A 103 15.09 0.87 -3.23
CA GLY A 103 14.78 1.26 -1.86
C GLY A 103 13.57 2.19 -1.72
N TYR A 104 12.81 2.42 -2.78
CA TYR A 104 11.65 3.32 -2.72
C TYR A 104 10.53 2.79 -1.85
N ALA A 105 10.26 1.48 -1.91
CA ALA A 105 9.18 0.90 -1.13
C ALA A 105 9.40 1.04 0.37
N ILE A 106 10.62 0.76 0.84
CA ILE A 106 10.93 0.90 2.26
C ILE A 106 10.93 2.37 2.69
N GLU A 107 11.44 3.26 1.85
CA GLU A 107 11.42 4.69 2.13
C GLU A 107 9.98 5.21 2.24
N ALA A 108 9.11 4.84 1.30
CA ALA A 108 7.71 5.23 1.31
C ALA A 108 6.98 4.67 2.53
N ALA A 109 7.19 3.39 2.84
CA ALA A 109 6.54 2.74 3.98
C ALA A 109 6.96 3.37 5.30
N GLN A 110 8.24 3.66 5.49
CA GLN A 110 8.72 4.35 6.69
C GLN A 110 8.07 5.72 6.84
N ALA A 111 7.96 6.47 5.74
CA ALA A 111 7.34 7.79 5.75
C ALA A 111 5.85 7.73 6.10
N ALA A 112 5.13 6.76 5.52
CA ALA A 112 3.70 6.58 5.79
C ALA A 112 3.45 6.18 7.24
N ILE A 113 4.24 5.27 7.78
CA ILE A 113 4.13 4.83 9.18
C ILE A 113 4.43 6.00 10.13
N ALA A 114 5.49 6.75 9.86
CA ALA A 114 5.87 7.91 10.68
C ALA A 114 4.78 8.98 10.68
N ASP A 115 4.18 9.26 9.52
CA ASP A 115 3.07 10.21 9.41
C ASP A 115 1.85 9.75 10.20
N GLY A 116 1.50 8.48 10.09
CA GLY A 116 0.37 7.91 10.83
C GLY A 116 0.56 8.06 12.34
N LYS A 117 1.78 7.81 12.81
CA LYS A 117 2.11 7.95 14.22
C LYS A 117 2.05 9.39 14.69
N SER A 118 2.68 10.31 13.96
CA SER A 118 2.80 11.72 14.41
C SER A 118 1.52 12.51 14.20
N ARG A 119 0.81 12.31 13.10
CA ARG A 119 -0.36 13.10 12.74
C ARG A 119 -1.66 12.50 13.26
N LEU A 120 -1.76 11.17 13.31
CA LEU A 120 -3.01 10.48 13.62
C LEU A 120 -2.95 9.66 14.92
N GLY A 121 -1.79 9.60 15.57
CA GLY A 121 -1.65 8.82 16.80
C GLY A 121 -1.73 7.32 16.59
N ILE A 122 -1.53 6.83 15.36
CA ILE A 122 -1.57 5.41 15.05
C ILE A 122 -0.32 4.76 15.67
N GLY A 123 -0.54 3.74 16.49
CA GLY A 123 0.55 3.03 17.16
C GLY A 123 1.23 2.01 16.25
N GLN A 124 1.28 0.77 16.71
CA GLN A 124 1.85 -0.30 15.89
C GLN A 124 0.95 -0.62 14.71
N VAL A 125 1.57 -0.83 13.56
CA VAL A 125 0.87 -1.29 12.35
C VAL A 125 1.18 -2.76 12.12
N VAL A 126 0.37 -3.41 11.30
CA VAL A 126 0.59 -4.77 10.82
C VAL A 126 0.75 -4.77 9.31
N ALA A 127 1.02 -5.93 8.73
CA ALA A 127 1.02 -6.10 7.30
C ALA A 127 0.42 -7.46 6.96
N ILE A 128 -0.19 -7.55 5.78
CA ILE A 128 -0.66 -8.82 5.25
C ILE A 128 -0.01 -9.04 3.89
N VAL A 129 0.43 -10.28 3.65
CA VAL A 129 1.06 -10.64 2.38
C VAL A 129 0.56 -12.01 1.93
N THR A 130 0.60 -12.25 0.63
CA THR A 130 0.37 -13.58 0.08
C THR A 130 1.51 -14.51 0.54
N PRO A 131 1.21 -15.69 1.08
CA PRO A 131 2.26 -16.64 1.42
C PRO A 131 3.15 -16.93 0.20
N GLY A 132 4.45 -16.96 0.42
CA GLY A 132 5.41 -17.15 -0.66
C GLY A 132 5.95 -15.89 -1.29
N ASN A 133 5.37 -14.72 -0.97
CA ASN A 133 5.90 -13.43 -1.43
C ASN A 133 7.11 -13.02 -0.60
N GLU A 134 8.23 -13.70 -0.82
CA GLU A 134 9.43 -13.54 0.01
C GLU A 134 10.06 -12.15 -0.10
N ARG A 135 9.93 -11.48 -1.25
CA ARG A 135 10.42 -10.11 -1.41
C ARG A 135 9.73 -9.17 -0.44
N SER A 136 8.40 -9.24 -0.37
CA SER A 136 7.62 -8.39 0.53
C SER A 136 7.88 -8.74 1.99
N ILE A 137 7.95 -10.03 2.31
CA ILE A 137 8.27 -10.49 3.67
C ILE A 137 9.62 -9.94 4.12
N GLY A 138 10.63 -10.01 3.25
CA GLY A 138 11.97 -9.48 3.55
C GLY A 138 11.99 -7.98 3.74
N LEU A 139 11.24 -7.24 2.92
CA LEU A 139 11.13 -5.79 3.06
C LEU A 139 10.45 -5.41 4.37
N LEU A 140 9.36 -6.09 4.71
CA LEU A 140 8.60 -5.82 5.93
C LEU A 140 9.43 -6.16 7.18
N ALA A 141 10.29 -7.17 7.10
CA ALA A 141 11.22 -7.47 8.20
C ALA A 141 12.14 -6.28 8.51
N LYS A 142 12.55 -5.54 7.49
CA LYS A 142 13.37 -4.32 7.67
C LYS A 142 12.60 -3.20 8.36
N LEU A 143 11.27 -3.27 8.35
CA LEU A 143 10.40 -2.34 9.08
C LEU A 143 10.07 -2.84 10.50
N GLY A 144 10.61 -3.99 10.89
CA GLY A 144 10.35 -4.58 12.18
C GLY A 144 9.10 -5.45 12.23
N LEU A 145 8.54 -5.81 11.09
CA LEU A 145 7.33 -6.64 11.00
C LEU A 145 7.73 -8.07 10.61
N VAL A 146 7.40 -9.02 11.48
CA VAL A 146 7.79 -10.42 11.32
C VAL A 146 6.56 -11.32 11.24
N ARG A 147 6.74 -12.52 10.71
CA ARG A 147 5.67 -13.50 10.56
C ARG A 147 4.99 -13.80 11.89
N SER A 148 3.67 -13.72 11.91
CA SER A 148 2.87 -14.02 13.08
C SER A 148 2.00 -15.25 12.85
N ARG A 149 1.04 -15.20 11.93
CA ARG A 149 0.14 -16.31 11.67
C ARG A 149 -0.53 -16.17 10.32
N LEU A 150 -1.13 -17.27 9.85
CA LEU A 150 -2.00 -17.26 8.68
C LEU A 150 -3.41 -16.85 9.12
N LEU A 151 -4.09 -16.12 8.26
CA LEU A 151 -5.48 -15.72 8.49
C LEU A 151 -6.21 -15.50 7.17
N LYS A 152 -7.53 -15.39 7.23
CA LYS A 152 -8.37 -15.00 6.10
C LYS A 152 -9.04 -13.68 6.44
N LEU A 153 -9.10 -12.77 5.49
CA LEU A 153 -9.78 -11.48 5.67
C LEU A 153 -11.30 -11.65 5.59
N SER A 154 -11.77 -12.70 4.93
CA SER A 154 -13.17 -13.09 4.86
C SER A 154 -13.25 -14.60 4.65
N GLU A 155 -14.46 -15.19 4.82
CA GLU A 155 -14.65 -16.63 4.64
C GLU A 155 -14.26 -17.11 3.25
N ASP A 156 -14.51 -16.29 2.22
CA ASP A 156 -14.27 -16.64 0.83
C ASP A 156 -12.89 -16.26 0.33
N ALA A 157 -12.10 -15.57 1.15
CA ALA A 157 -10.75 -15.14 0.78
C ALA A 157 -9.75 -16.28 0.95
N ASP A 158 -8.67 -16.23 0.17
CA ASP A 158 -7.52 -17.10 0.36
C ASP A 158 -6.82 -16.73 1.66
N GLU A 159 -6.06 -17.68 2.23
CA GLU A 159 -5.24 -17.39 3.39
C GLU A 159 -4.14 -16.40 3.04
N CYS A 160 -3.90 -15.48 3.96
CA CYS A 160 -2.77 -14.56 3.87
C CYS A 160 -1.93 -14.65 5.15
N LEU A 161 -0.70 -14.18 5.06
CA LEU A 161 0.24 -14.15 6.18
C LEU A 161 0.16 -12.81 6.87
N LEU A 162 -0.07 -12.82 8.17
CA LEU A 162 -0.03 -11.61 9.00
C LEU A 162 1.37 -11.43 9.53
N LEU A 163 1.90 -10.20 9.40
CA LEU A 163 3.17 -9.79 10.00
C LEU A 163 2.89 -8.70 11.03
N GLU A 164 3.53 -8.83 12.18
CA GLU A 164 3.36 -7.91 13.30
C GLU A 164 4.73 -7.53 13.88
N ALA A 165 4.77 -6.46 14.65
CA ALA A 165 5.98 -6.13 15.37
C ALA A 165 6.35 -7.26 16.32
N GLU A 166 7.64 -7.55 16.41
CA GLU A 166 8.17 -8.53 17.35
C GLU A 166 7.94 -8.01 18.77
N GLY A 167 7.14 -8.75 19.54
CA GLY A 167 6.63 -8.29 20.81
C GLY A 167 7.42 -8.68 22.02
#